data_8540b3b2e8f29ccc1074b28dea92c9cb
#
_entry.id   8540b3b2e8f29ccc1074b28dea92c9cb
#
_cell.length_a   1.000
_cell.length_b   1.000
_cell.length_c   1.000
_cell.angle_alpha   90.00
_cell.angle_beta   90.00
_cell.angle_gamma   90.00
#
_symmetry.space_group_name_H-M   'P 1'
#
loop_
_entity.id
_entity.type
_entity.pdbx_description
1 polymer ?
#
loop_
_entity_poly.entity_id
_entity_poly.type
_entity_poly.pdbx_seq_one_letter_code
_entity_poly.pdbx_strand_id
1 'polypeptide(L)'
;MYRKLGRDSSARKALFRSMLTSFFQYERIETTEAKAKELRSLADQMVTLAKRGDLHARRQVLAYLMDESVVKKLFDTIAPKYADRQGGYTRVIKPLAIIELV
;
A
#
# COMPACT_ATOMS: atom_id res chain seq x y z
N MET A 1 1.59 -21.65 -19.33
CA MET A 1 1.04 -20.64 -18.44
C MET A 1 1.38 -20.85 -16.98
N TYR A 2 1.16 -22.02 -16.45
CA TYR A 2 1.38 -22.24 -15.03
C TYR A 2 2.82 -22.14 -14.61
N ARG A 3 3.73 -22.58 -15.44
CA ARG A 3 5.15 -22.47 -15.16
C ARG A 3 5.60 -21.04 -15.00
N LYS A 4 4.82 -20.10 -15.52
CA LYS A 4 5.14 -18.69 -15.40
C LYS A 4 4.60 -18.07 -14.11
N LEU A 5 3.73 -18.77 -13.43
CA LEU A 5 3.11 -18.22 -12.24
C LEU A 5 4.13 -17.82 -11.17
N GLY A 6 5.16 -18.62 -10.98
CA GLY A 6 6.19 -18.28 -10.02
C GLY A 6 6.89 -16.97 -10.35
N ARG A 7 7.29 -16.82 -11.62
CA ARG A 7 7.93 -15.58 -12.06
C ARG A 7 6.94 -14.43 -12.11
N ASP A 8 5.72 -14.71 -12.58
CA ASP A 8 4.68 -13.70 -12.62
C ASP A 8 4.35 -13.22 -11.22
N SER A 9 4.32 -14.13 -10.25
CA SER A 9 4.08 -13.77 -8.86
C SER A 9 5.20 -12.91 -8.30
N SER A 10 6.45 -13.23 -8.63
CA SER A 10 7.59 -12.43 -8.18
C SER A 10 7.60 -11.06 -8.82
N ALA A 11 7.37 -11.00 -10.14
CA ALA A 11 7.30 -9.73 -10.85
C ALA A 11 6.12 -8.90 -10.38
N ARG A 12 4.98 -9.56 -10.15
CA ARG A 12 3.79 -8.90 -9.64
C ARG A 12 4.01 -8.32 -8.26
N LYS A 13 4.66 -9.09 -7.38
CA LYS A 13 4.97 -8.63 -6.04
C LYS A 13 5.90 -7.41 -6.09
N ALA A 14 6.93 -7.46 -6.93
CA ALA A 14 7.86 -6.34 -7.08
C ALA A 14 7.12 -5.09 -7.58
N LEU A 15 6.22 -5.27 -8.54
CA LEU A 15 5.44 -4.16 -9.08
C LEU A 15 4.57 -3.52 -7.99
N PHE A 16 3.85 -4.33 -7.22
CA PHE A 16 2.97 -3.78 -6.19
C PHE A 16 3.73 -3.16 -5.03
N ARG A 17 4.89 -3.71 -4.69
CA ARG A 17 5.75 -3.08 -3.68
C ARG A 17 6.18 -1.68 -4.12
N SER A 18 6.60 -1.56 -5.36
CA SER A 18 6.99 -0.28 -5.93
C SER A 18 5.82 0.68 -6.00
N MET A 19 4.67 0.22 -6.47
CA MET A 19 3.47 1.04 -6.56
C MET A 19 3.01 1.50 -5.18
N LEU A 20 3.06 0.62 -4.20
CA LEU A 20 2.62 0.95 -2.85
C LEU A 20 3.54 1.97 -2.20
N THR A 21 4.85 1.84 -2.43
CA THR A 21 5.82 2.83 -1.96
C THR A 21 5.51 4.21 -2.55
N SER A 22 5.28 4.28 -3.85
CA SER A 22 4.91 5.54 -4.50
C SER A 22 3.57 6.06 -4.00
N PHE A 23 2.61 5.16 -3.77
CA PHE A 23 1.30 5.55 -3.28
C PHE A 23 1.40 6.26 -1.94
N PHE A 24 2.15 5.69 -0.99
CA PHE A 24 2.29 6.34 0.31
C PHE A 24 3.14 7.60 0.25
N GLN A 25 4.08 7.65 -0.69
CA GLN A 25 4.89 8.84 -0.87
C GLN A 25 4.07 10.02 -1.37
N TYR A 26 3.22 9.79 -2.36
CA TYR A 26 2.43 10.84 -3.00
C TYR A 26 0.97 10.85 -2.56
N GLU A 27 0.52 9.80 -1.88
CA GLU A 27 -0.83 9.63 -1.36
C GLU A 27 -1.89 9.46 -2.45
N ARG A 28 -1.45 9.32 -3.69
CA ARG A 28 -2.34 9.19 -4.84
C ARG A 28 -1.54 8.69 -6.03
N ILE A 29 -2.07 7.71 -6.74
CA ILE A 29 -1.49 7.28 -8.02
C ILE A 29 -2.60 6.92 -8.99
N GLU A 30 -2.29 7.01 -10.27
CA GLU A 30 -3.16 6.57 -11.34
C GLU A 30 -2.62 5.25 -11.90
N THR A 31 -3.52 4.28 -12.12
CA THR A 31 -3.13 2.98 -12.64
C THR A 31 -4.33 2.34 -13.32
N THR A 32 -4.25 1.05 -13.65
CA THR A 32 -5.40 0.34 -14.21
C THR A 32 -6.38 0.01 -13.10
N GLU A 33 -7.65 -0.19 -13.47
CA GLU A 33 -8.69 -0.51 -12.48
C GLU A 33 -8.37 -1.78 -11.71
N ALA A 34 -7.89 -2.83 -12.40
CA ALA A 34 -7.55 -4.10 -11.75
C ALA A 34 -6.43 -3.93 -10.73
N LYS A 35 -5.39 -3.17 -11.11
CA LYS A 35 -4.27 -2.91 -10.19
C LYS A 35 -4.68 -2.04 -9.03
N ALA A 36 -5.55 -1.05 -9.29
CA ALA A 36 -6.03 -0.18 -8.23
C ALA A 36 -6.80 -0.95 -7.17
N LYS A 37 -7.63 -1.89 -7.57
CA LYS A 37 -8.38 -2.72 -6.61
C LYS A 37 -7.47 -3.56 -5.74
N GLU A 38 -6.45 -4.17 -6.34
CA GLU A 38 -5.51 -4.98 -5.57
C GLU A 38 -4.63 -4.11 -4.68
N LEU A 39 -4.18 -2.99 -5.20
CA LEU A 39 -3.36 -2.06 -4.43
C LEU A 39 -4.13 -1.52 -3.23
N ARG A 40 -5.41 -1.28 -3.38
CA ARG A 40 -6.27 -0.81 -2.28
C ARG A 40 -6.23 -1.77 -1.10
N SER A 41 -6.37 -3.07 -1.37
CA SER A 41 -6.32 -4.07 -0.32
C SER A 41 -4.99 -4.07 0.39
N LEU A 42 -3.89 -4.00 -0.37
CA LEU A 42 -2.55 -3.98 0.20
C LEU A 42 -2.31 -2.71 1.01
N ALA A 43 -2.76 -1.57 0.50
CA ALA A 43 -2.60 -0.30 1.20
C ALA A 43 -3.35 -0.31 2.53
N ASP A 44 -4.57 -0.83 2.54
CA ASP A 44 -5.36 -0.91 3.76
C ASP A 44 -4.67 -1.80 4.80
N GLN A 45 -4.05 -2.91 4.38
CA GLN A 45 -3.28 -3.75 5.28
C GLN A 45 -2.08 -3.01 5.88
N MET A 46 -1.39 -2.22 5.07
CA MET A 46 -0.24 -1.45 5.54
C MET A 46 -0.65 -0.39 6.56
N VAL A 47 -1.75 0.32 6.29
CA VAL A 47 -2.26 1.31 7.24
C VAL A 47 -2.67 0.64 8.55
N THR A 48 -3.31 -0.51 8.47
CA THR A 48 -3.69 -1.26 9.66
C THR A 48 -2.47 -1.63 10.50
N LEU A 49 -1.41 -2.12 9.86
CA LEU A 49 -0.17 -2.43 10.57
C LEU A 49 0.45 -1.17 11.18
N ALA A 50 0.44 -0.07 10.44
CA ALA A 50 1.01 1.17 10.93
C ALA A 50 0.23 1.72 12.13
N LYS A 51 -1.07 1.49 12.15
CA LYS A 51 -1.90 1.90 13.29
C LYS A 51 -1.57 1.11 14.56
N ARG A 52 -1.14 -0.14 14.41
CA ARG A 52 -0.67 -0.89 15.57
C ARG A 52 0.58 -0.24 16.18
N GLY A 53 1.44 0.27 15.33
CA GLY A 53 2.59 1.07 15.75
C GLY A 53 3.70 0.33 16.48
N ASP A 54 3.58 -0.98 16.70
CA ASP A 54 4.60 -1.73 17.41
C ASP A 54 5.80 -2.04 16.52
N LEU A 55 6.90 -2.43 17.14
CA LEU A 55 8.13 -2.70 16.42
C LEU A 55 7.98 -3.82 15.40
N HIS A 56 7.22 -4.86 15.74
CA HIS A 56 7.00 -5.97 14.83
C HIS A 56 6.26 -5.52 13.56
N ALA A 57 5.22 -4.72 13.73
CA ALA A 57 4.47 -4.17 12.60
C ALA A 57 5.36 -3.28 11.73
N ARG A 58 6.20 -2.45 12.37
CA ARG A 58 7.11 -1.58 11.64
C ARG A 58 8.12 -2.37 10.80
N ARG A 59 8.64 -3.45 11.37
CA ARG A 59 9.56 -4.32 10.64
C ARG A 59 8.89 -5.00 9.46
N GLN A 60 7.64 -5.43 9.62
CA GLN A 60 6.90 -6.04 8.52
C GLN A 60 6.68 -5.05 7.37
N VAL A 61 6.29 -3.83 7.70
CA VAL A 61 6.06 -2.80 6.68
C VAL A 61 7.36 -2.43 5.99
N LEU A 62 8.44 -2.25 6.75
CA LEU A 62 9.74 -1.92 6.17
C LEU A 62 10.24 -3.03 5.25
N ALA A 63 10.05 -4.30 5.64
CA ALA A 63 10.45 -5.42 4.80
C ALA A 63 9.71 -5.43 3.47
N TYR A 64 8.49 -4.96 3.45
CA TYR A 64 7.69 -4.92 2.23
C TYR A 64 8.00 -3.69 1.38
N LEU A 65 7.95 -2.49 1.96
CA LEU A 65 8.14 -1.24 1.22
C LEU A 65 9.61 -0.94 0.90
N MET A 66 10.51 -1.32 1.81
CA MET A 66 11.95 -1.19 1.60
C MET A 66 12.44 0.26 1.41
N ASP A 67 11.70 1.21 1.97
CA ASP A 67 12.05 2.63 1.93
C ASP A 67 11.74 3.22 3.29
N GLU A 68 12.79 3.54 4.04
CA GLU A 68 12.62 4.01 5.42
C GLU A 68 11.87 5.32 5.51
N SER A 69 12.06 6.22 4.55
CA SER A 69 11.39 7.53 4.59
C SER A 69 9.89 7.38 4.40
N VAL A 70 9.49 6.47 3.53
CA VAL A 70 8.07 6.21 3.29
C VAL A 70 7.46 5.50 4.49
N VAL A 71 8.18 4.55 5.08
CA VAL A 71 7.72 3.86 6.29
C VAL A 71 7.54 4.87 7.43
N LYS A 72 8.50 5.76 7.60
CA LYS A 72 8.40 6.80 8.62
C LYS A 72 7.16 7.67 8.39
N LYS A 73 6.94 8.08 7.15
CA LYS A 73 5.75 8.88 6.81
C LYS A 73 4.47 8.11 7.13
N LEU A 74 4.43 6.83 6.78
CA LEU A 74 3.25 6.00 7.02
C LEU A 74 2.93 5.93 8.52
N PHE A 75 3.93 5.67 9.35
CA PHE A 75 3.72 5.52 10.79
C PHE A 75 3.50 6.85 11.50
N ASP A 76 4.22 7.89 11.11
CA ASP A 76 4.22 9.16 11.85
C ASP A 76 3.17 10.15 11.36
N THR A 77 2.79 10.08 10.09
CA THR A 77 1.91 11.07 9.46
C THR A 77 0.61 10.49 8.99
N ILE A 78 0.65 9.36 8.26
CA ILE A 78 -0.54 8.81 7.62
C ILE A 78 -1.42 8.06 8.61
N ALA A 79 -0.85 7.09 9.33
CA ALA A 79 -1.63 6.26 10.24
C ALA A 79 -2.36 7.06 11.33
N PRO A 80 -1.77 8.11 11.92
CA PRO A 80 -2.49 8.89 12.93
C PRO A 80 -3.77 9.54 12.43
N LYS A 81 -3.86 9.84 11.13
CA LYS A 81 -5.07 10.44 10.56
C LYS A 81 -6.26 9.48 10.64
N TYR A 82 -5.99 8.19 10.74
CA TYR A 82 -7.02 7.15 10.69
C TYR A 82 -7.18 6.42 12.01
N ALA A 83 -6.75 7.01 13.09
CA ALA A 83 -6.79 6.38 14.41
C ALA A 83 -8.19 5.88 14.76
N ASP A 84 -9.22 6.66 14.40
CA ASP A 84 -10.60 6.33 14.72
C ASP A 84 -11.34 5.60 13.62
N ARG A 85 -10.64 5.25 12.54
CA ARG A 85 -11.25 4.61 11.39
C ARG A 85 -10.80 3.16 11.29
N GLN A 86 -11.73 2.26 11.01
CA GLN A 86 -11.42 0.84 10.89
C GLN A 86 -11.59 0.39 9.46
N GLY A 87 -10.49 0.38 8.69
CA GLY A 87 -10.50 0.02 7.30
C GLY A 87 -11.00 1.14 6.40
N GLY A 88 -11.00 0.89 5.10
CA GLY A 88 -11.48 1.87 4.13
C GLY A 88 -10.66 3.14 4.10
N TYR A 89 -9.34 3.02 4.22
CA TYR A 89 -8.45 4.17 4.22
C TYR A 89 -8.18 4.73 2.84
N THR A 90 -8.57 3.99 1.81
CA THR A 90 -8.33 4.34 0.42
C THR A 90 -9.62 4.32 -0.37
N ARG A 91 -9.61 5.02 -1.50
CA ARG A 91 -10.72 4.95 -2.45
C ARG A 91 -10.18 4.94 -3.87
N VAL A 92 -10.96 4.37 -4.78
CA VAL A 92 -10.63 4.33 -6.20
C VAL A 92 -11.62 5.23 -6.93
N ILE A 93 -11.10 6.20 -7.67
CA ILE A 93 -11.92 7.13 -8.45
C ILE A 93 -11.93 6.66 -9.90
N LYS A 94 -13.11 6.38 -10.41
CA LYS A 94 -13.31 5.99 -11.80
C LYS A 94 -13.79 7.20 -12.61
N PRO A 95 -13.62 7.15 -13.93
CA PRO A 95 -13.12 6.06 -14.76
C PRO A 95 -11.61 5.99 -14.88
N LEU A 96 -10.86 6.92 -14.29
CA LEU A 96 -9.41 7.02 -14.49
C LEU A 96 -8.61 6.05 -13.63
N ALA A 97 -9.27 5.30 -12.74
CA ALA A 97 -8.61 4.36 -11.83
C ALA A 97 -7.49 5.05 -11.04
N ILE A 98 -7.87 6.12 -10.38
CA ILE A 98 -6.97 6.81 -9.44
C ILE A 98 -7.26 6.26 -8.05
N ILE A 99 -6.22 5.78 -7.38
CA ILE A 99 -6.33 5.36 -5.99
C ILE A 99 -5.73 6.46 -5.11
N GLU A 100 -6.44 6.82 -4.06
CA GLU A 100 -5.97 7.85 -3.15
C GLU A 100 -6.39 7.56 -1.72
N LEU A 101 -5.70 8.17 -0.77
CA LEU A 101 -6.09 8.11 0.63
C LEU A 101 -7.34 8.96 0.85
N VAL A 102 -8.22 8.45 1.69
CA VAL A 102 -9.47 9.14 2.02
C VAL A 102 -9.24 10.36 2.88
#